data_21aad93b6db4741064c7948caa22f2b3
#
_entry.id   21aad93b6db4741064c7948caa22f2b3
#
_cell.length_a   1.000
_cell.length_b   1.000
_cell.length_c   1.000
_cell.angle_alpha   90.00
_cell.angle_beta   90.00
_cell.angle_gamma   90.00
#
_symmetry.space_group_name_H-M   'P 1'
#
loop_
_entity.id
_entity.type
_entity.pdbx_description
1 polymer ?
#
loop_
_entity_poly.entity_id
_entity_poly.type
_entity_poly.pdbx_seq_one_letter_code
_entity_poly.pdbx_strand_id
1 'polypeptide(L)'
;KAGVHAITRALAKDLAEFGIRVNAVSPGTIDTPFHAQIKSTKPEVFASWKNNIMLGRLGQPEEVAAVVSFLAGKDASFMTAETVQIGGGQALGI
;
A
#
# COMPACT_ATOMS: atom_id res chain seq x y z
N LYS A 1 0.93 -10.53 3.83
CA LYS A 1 0.81 -9.22 4.50
C LYS A 1 1.25 -9.28 5.95
N ALA A 2 0.80 -10.29 6.69
CA ALA A 2 1.21 -10.45 8.09
C ALA A 2 2.73 -10.60 8.21
N GLY A 3 3.36 -11.30 7.27
CA GLY A 3 4.81 -11.46 7.24
C GLY A 3 5.54 -10.16 7.01
N VAL A 4 5.06 -9.33 6.08
CA VAL A 4 5.67 -8.01 5.81
C VAL A 4 5.53 -7.10 7.03
N HIS A 5 4.37 -7.10 7.68
CA HIS A 5 4.15 -6.31 8.87
C HIS A 5 5.09 -6.73 10.01
N ALA A 6 5.23 -8.04 10.24
CA ALA A 6 6.11 -8.56 11.28
C ALA A 6 7.59 -8.21 11.02
N ILE A 7 8.04 -8.35 9.77
CA ILE A 7 9.41 -7.99 9.38
C ILE A 7 9.64 -6.50 9.58
N THR A 8 8.68 -5.67 9.16
CA THR A 8 8.76 -4.21 9.32
C THR A 8 8.96 -3.82 10.78
N ARG A 9 8.16 -4.40 11.68
CA ARG A 9 8.26 -4.12 13.11
C ARG A 9 9.58 -4.60 13.68
N ALA A 10 10.03 -5.79 13.31
CA ALA A 10 11.30 -6.34 13.80
C ALA A 10 12.48 -5.48 13.37
N LEU A 11 12.52 -5.09 12.09
CA LEU A 11 13.59 -4.24 11.58
C LEU A 11 13.54 -2.84 12.23
N ALA A 12 12.35 -2.29 12.39
CA ALA A 12 12.19 -0.97 13.01
C ALA A 12 12.73 -0.97 14.42
N LYS A 13 12.44 -2.02 15.19
CA LYS A 13 12.94 -2.16 16.56
C LYS A 13 14.46 -2.25 16.60
N ASP A 14 15.05 -3.06 15.72
CA ASP A 14 16.49 -3.27 15.72
C ASP A 14 17.26 -2.04 15.24
N LEU A 15 16.68 -1.26 14.33
CA LEU A 15 17.37 -0.13 13.71
C LEU A 15 17.08 1.22 14.36
N ALA A 16 16.14 1.27 15.31
CA ALA A 16 15.74 2.51 15.94
C ALA A 16 16.92 3.19 16.69
N GLU A 17 17.79 2.41 17.30
CA GLU A 17 18.95 2.95 18.02
C GLU A 17 19.92 3.69 17.07
N PHE A 18 19.88 3.37 15.78
CA PHE A 18 20.72 4.03 14.77
C PHE A 18 20.01 5.21 14.11
N GLY A 19 18.82 5.57 14.59
CA GLY A 19 18.04 6.64 13.99
C GLY A 19 17.43 6.29 12.64
N ILE A 20 17.29 5.00 12.35
CA ILE A 20 16.73 4.52 11.07
C ILE A 20 15.28 4.15 11.29
N ARG A 21 14.41 4.73 10.47
CA ARG A 21 12.99 4.40 10.45
C ARG A 21 12.71 3.33 9.40
N VAL A 22 11.80 2.43 9.71
CA VAL A 22 11.39 1.36 8.78
C VAL A 22 9.87 1.32 8.76
N ASN A 23 9.30 1.58 7.61
CA ASN A 23 7.87 1.53 7.38
C ASN A 23 7.59 0.71 6.13
N ALA A 24 6.36 0.26 5.97
CA ALA A 24 5.92 -0.47 4.80
C ALA A 24 4.65 0.15 4.25
N VAL A 25 4.40 -0.07 2.97
CA VAL A 25 3.12 0.30 2.34
C VAL A 25 2.42 -0.97 1.86
N SER A 26 1.11 -0.96 1.93
CA SER A 26 0.25 -2.05 1.45
C SER A 26 -0.73 -1.48 0.43
N PRO A 27 -0.37 -1.47 -0.86
CA PRO A 27 -1.27 -0.99 -1.90
C PRO A 27 -2.45 -1.95 -2.08
N GLY A 28 -3.61 -1.40 -2.39
CA GLY A 28 -4.75 -2.17 -2.83
C GLY A 28 -4.66 -2.44 -4.33
N THR A 29 -5.81 -2.34 -5.02
CA THR A 29 -5.85 -2.55 -6.47
C THR A 29 -5.42 -1.28 -7.17
N ILE A 30 -4.26 -1.34 -7.83
CA ILE A 30 -3.64 -0.21 -8.51
C ILE A 30 -3.75 -0.41 -10.01
N ASP A 31 -4.02 0.67 -10.73
CA ASP A 31 -4.16 0.66 -12.19
C ASP A 31 -2.79 0.42 -12.83
N THR A 32 -2.57 -0.82 -13.23
CA THR A 32 -1.33 -1.29 -13.85
C THR A 32 -1.68 -1.98 -15.17
N PRO A 33 -0.69 -2.24 -16.04
CA PRO A 33 -0.96 -3.01 -17.28
C PRO A 33 -1.65 -4.35 -17.04
N PHE A 34 -1.33 -5.05 -15.95
CA PHE A 34 -2.01 -6.29 -15.59
C PHE A 34 -3.51 -6.05 -15.40
N HIS A 35 -3.89 -5.02 -14.65
CA HIS A 35 -5.31 -4.73 -14.40
C HIS A 35 -6.02 -4.23 -15.66
N ALA A 36 -5.33 -3.51 -16.53
CA ALA A 36 -5.88 -3.11 -17.81
C ALA A 36 -6.20 -4.33 -18.68
N GLN A 37 -5.33 -5.34 -18.68
CA GLN A 37 -5.57 -6.59 -19.39
C GLN A 37 -6.81 -7.31 -18.84
N ILE A 38 -6.96 -7.40 -17.54
CA ILE A 38 -8.13 -8.03 -16.93
C ILE A 38 -9.41 -7.28 -17.28
N LYS A 39 -9.37 -5.94 -17.28
CA LYS A 39 -10.51 -5.12 -17.70
C LYS A 39 -10.94 -5.47 -19.12
N SER A 40 -9.99 -5.68 -20.02
CA SER A 40 -10.25 -6.02 -21.43
C SER A 40 -10.75 -7.44 -21.62
N THR A 41 -10.16 -8.42 -20.91
CA THR A 41 -10.43 -9.85 -21.12
C THR A 41 -11.48 -10.43 -20.19
N LYS A 42 -11.63 -9.87 -18.99
CA LYS A 42 -12.56 -10.36 -17.96
C LYS A 42 -13.26 -9.17 -17.28
N PRO A 43 -14.11 -8.44 -18.02
CA PRO A 43 -14.70 -7.20 -17.48
C PRO A 43 -15.55 -7.41 -16.22
N GLU A 44 -16.20 -8.56 -16.05
CA GLU A 44 -16.98 -8.82 -14.83
C GLU A 44 -16.11 -9.05 -13.61
N VAL A 45 -14.91 -9.62 -13.78
CA VAL A 45 -13.94 -9.77 -12.71
C VAL A 45 -13.42 -8.39 -12.30
N PHE A 46 -13.09 -7.57 -13.29
CA PHE A 46 -12.64 -6.20 -13.05
C PHE A 46 -13.70 -5.37 -12.31
N ALA A 47 -14.96 -5.46 -12.74
CA ALA A 47 -16.06 -4.75 -12.09
C ALA A 47 -16.25 -5.19 -10.64
N SER A 48 -16.09 -6.49 -10.35
CA SER A 48 -16.17 -7.02 -8.99
C SER A 48 -15.09 -6.41 -8.09
N TRP A 49 -13.86 -6.32 -8.59
CA TRP A 49 -12.78 -5.68 -7.84
C TRP A 49 -13.10 -4.22 -7.53
N LYS A 50 -13.54 -3.48 -8.55
CA LYS A 50 -13.86 -2.06 -8.42
C LYS A 50 -14.99 -1.82 -7.41
N ASN A 51 -15.99 -2.71 -7.38
CA ASN A 51 -17.12 -2.59 -6.46
C ASN A 51 -16.72 -2.80 -4.99
N ASN A 52 -15.58 -3.45 -4.73
CA ASN A 52 -15.09 -3.67 -3.39
C ASN A 52 -14.21 -2.53 -2.86
N ILE A 53 -14.04 -1.47 -3.65
CA ILE A 53 -13.24 -0.32 -3.28
C ILE A 53 -14.19 0.83 -2.93
N MET A 54 -14.12 1.34 -1.70
CA MET A 54 -15.04 2.38 -1.23
C MET A 54 -15.02 3.62 -2.11
N LEU A 55 -13.82 4.01 -2.59
CA LEU A 55 -13.70 5.19 -3.47
C LEU A 55 -14.18 4.92 -4.89
N GLY A 56 -14.51 3.66 -5.22
CA GLY A 56 -15.14 3.31 -6.49
C GLY A 56 -14.22 3.38 -7.70
N ARG A 57 -12.92 3.37 -7.49
CA ARG A 57 -11.92 3.40 -8.57
C ARG A 57 -10.64 2.71 -8.12
N LEU A 58 -9.84 2.30 -9.09
CA LEU A 58 -8.49 1.81 -8.81
C LEU A 58 -7.59 3.00 -8.42
N GLY A 59 -6.58 2.72 -7.62
CA GLY A 59 -5.56 3.71 -7.33
C GLY A 59 -4.60 3.87 -8.49
N GLN A 60 -3.90 4.99 -8.53
CA GLN A 60 -2.87 5.24 -9.53
C GLN A 60 -1.49 4.99 -8.93
N PRO A 61 -0.51 4.53 -9.71
CA PRO A 61 0.85 4.32 -9.21
C PRO A 61 1.42 5.56 -8.50
N GLU A 62 1.10 6.75 -9.00
CA GLU A 62 1.55 8.00 -8.42
C GLU A 62 1.01 8.21 -7.00
N GLU A 63 -0.17 7.68 -6.71
CA GLU A 63 -0.75 7.79 -5.38
C GLU A 63 -0.01 6.93 -4.36
N VAL A 64 0.51 5.78 -4.78
CA VAL A 64 1.38 4.96 -3.92
C VAL A 64 2.75 5.64 -3.76
N ALA A 65 3.30 6.13 -4.86
CA ALA A 65 4.61 6.79 -4.86
C ALA A 65 4.62 8.02 -3.95
N ALA A 66 3.53 8.79 -3.92
CA ALA A 66 3.41 9.96 -3.06
C ALA A 66 3.50 9.59 -1.57
N VAL A 67 2.89 8.48 -1.17
CA VAL A 67 2.95 8.01 0.23
C VAL A 67 4.36 7.52 0.56
N VAL A 68 4.99 6.79 -0.34
CA VAL A 68 6.38 6.33 -0.13
C VAL A 68 7.31 7.54 0.03
N SER A 69 7.16 8.55 -0.80
CA SER A 69 7.94 9.78 -0.73
C SER A 69 7.74 10.50 0.61
N PHE A 70 6.49 10.60 1.07
CA PHE A 70 6.17 11.19 2.37
C PHE A 70 6.86 10.41 3.51
N LEU A 71 6.74 9.08 3.49
CA LEU A 71 7.31 8.24 4.55
C LEU A 71 8.84 8.34 4.60
N ALA A 72 9.48 8.53 3.46
CA ALA A 72 10.93 8.66 3.39
C ALA A 72 11.43 10.04 3.83
N GLY A 73 10.54 11.03 3.90
CA GLY A 73 10.90 12.42 4.16
C GLY A 73 10.85 12.79 5.64
N LYS A 74 11.28 14.02 5.90
CA LYS A 74 11.36 14.56 7.27
C LYS A 74 9.99 14.75 7.91
N ASP A 75 8.94 14.93 7.10
CA ASP A 75 7.59 15.16 7.64
C ASP A 75 7.03 13.89 8.30
N ALA A 76 7.62 12.72 8.03
CA ALA A 76 7.28 11.47 8.66
C ALA A 76 8.30 11.05 9.73
N SER A 77 8.99 12.00 10.32
CA SER A 77 10.15 11.74 11.21
C SER A 77 9.80 10.97 12.47
N PHE A 78 8.54 10.98 12.90
CA PHE A 78 8.10 10.23 14.08
C PHE A 78 7.37 8.94 13.73
N MET A 79 7.42 8.53 12.46
CA MET A 79 6.78 7.30 11.99
C MET A 79 7.80 6.20 11.77
N THR A 80 7.63 5.09 12.47
CA THR A 80 8.40 3.87 12.26
C THR A 80 7.55 2.68 12.68
N ALA A 81 7.86 1.51 12.16
CA ALA A 81 7.15 0.26 12.45
C ALA A 81 5.69 0.27 11.96
N GLU A 82 5.35 1.16 11.04
CA GLU A 82 4.00 1.28 10.51
C GLU A 82 3.86 0.56 9.17
N THR A 83 2.69 -0.01 8.93
CA THR A 83 2.27 -0.50 7.63
C THR A 83 1.10 0.37 7.18
N VAL A 84 1.30 1.15 6.15
CA VAL A 84 0.32 2.12 5.68
C VAL A 84 -0.46 1.51 4.51
N GLN A 85 -1.77 1.43 4.66
CA GLN A 85 -2.64 0.90 3.60
C GLN A 85 -3.02 2.01 2.64
N ILE A 86 -2.91 1.72 1.34
CA ILE A 86 -3.24 2.64 0.25
C ILE A 86 -4.21 1.91 -0.67
N GLY A 87 -5.45 1.75 -0.22
CA GLY A 87 -6.40 0.86 -0.88
C GLY A 87 -7.75 1.47 -1.22
N GLY A 88 -7.92 2.78 -1.03
CA GLY A 88 -9.19 3.43 -1.32
C GLY A 88 -10.37 2.87 -0.50
N GLY A 89 -10.09 2.29 0.65
CA GLY A 89 -11.12 1.66 1.48
C GLY A 89 -11.44 0.23 1.07
N GLN A 90 -10.61 -0.39 0.23
CA GLN A 90 -10.79 -1.80 -0.12
C GLN A 90 -10.58 -2.68 1.10
N ALA A 91 -11.40 -3.72 1.25
CA ALA A 91 -11.23 -4.70 2.31
C ALA A 91 -9.98 -5.53 2.02
N LEU A 92 -8.90 -5.23 2.72
CA LEU A 92 -7.64 -5.96 2.62
C LEU A 92 -7.49 -6.86 3.84
N GLY A 93 -7.04 -8.07 3.65
CA GLY A 93 -6.92 -9.06 4.72
C GLY A 93 -5.73 -8.82 5.63
N ILE A 94 -5.78 -7.79 6.42
CA ILE A 94 -4.73 -7.47 7.38
C ILE A 94 -5.12 -7.85 8.77
#